data_55a179dc104fef74746d1f2fd1c71404
#
_entry.id   55a179dc104fef74746d1f2fd1c71404
#
_cell.length_a   1.000
_cell.length_b   1.000
_cell.length_c   1.000
_cell.angle_alpha   90.00
_cell.angle_beta   90.00
_cell.angle_gamma   90.00
#
_symmetry.space_group_name_H-M   'P 1'
#
loop_
_entity.id
_entity.type
_entity.pdbx_description
1 polymer ?
#
loop_
_entity_poly.entity_id
_entity_poly.type
_entity_poly.pdbx_seq_one_letter_code
_entity_poly.pdbx_strand_id
1 'polypeptide(L)'
;YIDGAEKASTQASGNIRNFPYPVNIGRNAETHGQETSVYICDAQMDEVGIFAKALTSSFHPEEAALWLDFEQETENGTFYSYGIGARTYGSIWPDRSVQPEMWQMKKTGQPLSFSMSDVTEGVVELWNRNHYTNASRYAIRWELKEDDKVIQSGDLALSTAPLSQELVHIPYKKPALIPGKEYRLMLHAVLKKDELWAKAGHEVAWEELELPWSL
;
A
#
# COMPACT_ATOMS: atom_id res chain seq x y z
N TYR A 1 6.76 -29.24 -24.15
CA TYR A 1 6.99 -28.19 -25.14
C TYR A 1 7.54 -26.96 -24.45
N ILE A 2 8.46 -26.29 -25.08
CA ILE A 2 8.96 -24.96 -24.66
C ILE A 2 8.90 -24.09 -25.93
N ASP A 3 8.31 -22.92 -25.83
CA ASP A 3 8.07 -22.00 -26.96
C ASP A 3 7.40 -22.70 -28.16
N GLY A 4 6.40 -23.54 -27.90
CA GLY A 4 5.66 -24.30 -28.89
C GLY A 4 6.43 -25.45 -29.53
N ALA A 5 7.68 -25.71 -29.14
CA ALA A 5 8.50 -26.79 -29.67
C ALA A 5 8.69 -27.91 -28.64
N GLU A 6 8.49 -29.15 -29.08
CA GLU A 6 8.83 -30.32 -28.27
C GLU A 6 10.33 -30.39 -28.03
N LYS A 7 10.73 -30.31 -26.79
CA LYS A 7 12.14 -30.33 -26.35
C LYS A 7 12.59 -31.71 -25.86
N ALA A 8 11.66 -32.45 -25.29
CA ALA A 8 11.91 -33.82 -24.87
C ALA A 8 10.59 -34.58 -24.77
N SER A 9 10.63 -35.87 -24.97
CA SER A 9 9.54 -36.79 -24.70
C SER A 9 10.05 -38.08 -24.08
N THR A 10 9.23 -38.74 -23.30
CA THR A 10 9.50 -40.04 -22.74
C THR A 10 8.25 -40.91 -22.80
N GLN A 11 8.45 -42.18 -22.99
CA GLN A 11 7.32 -43.11 -22.95
C GLN A 11 7.03 -43.49 -21.50
N ALA A 12 5.78 -43.34 -21.12
CA ALA A 12 5.29 -43.76 -19.80
C ALA A 12 4.00 -44.59 -20.01
N SER A 13 3.80 -45.57 -19.14
CA SER A 13 2.59 -46.39 -19.12
C SER A 13 2.02 -46.46 -17.71
N GLY A 14 0.71 -46.63 -17.61
CA GLY A 14 -0.02 -46.70 -16.36
C GLY A 14 -1.08 -45.63 -16.23
N ASN A 15 -1.88 -45.72 -15.18
CA ASN A 15 -2.89 -44.74 -14.91
C ASN A 15 -2.30 -43.59 -14.05
N ILE A 16 -2.71 -42.37 -14.34
CA ILE A 16 -2.43 -41.22 -13.47
C ILE A 16 -3.09 -41.49 -12.12
N ARG A 17 -2.32 -41.47 -11.06
CA ARG A 17 -2.85 -41.62 -9.71
C ARG A 17 -3.68 -40.38 -9.37
N ASN A 18 -4.88 -40.64 -8.87
CA ASN A 18 -5.73 -39.59 -8.37
C ASN A 18 -5.51 -39.48 -6.85
N PHE A 19 -5.06 -38.34 -6.40
CA PHE A 19 -4.83 -38.05 -5.00
C PHE A 19 -5.90 -37.08 -4.48
N PRO A 20 -6.25 -37.11 -3.19
CA PRO A 20 -7.23 -36.22 -2.60
C PRO A 20 -6.67 -34.81 -2.35
N TYR A 21 -5.80 -34.33 -3.21
CA TYR A 21 -5.21 -33.01 -3.13
C TYR A 21 -5.77 -32.09 -4.19
N PRO A 22 -5.95 -30.79 -3.87
CA PRO A 22 -6.36 -29.82 -4.87
C PRO A 22 -5.25 -29.63 -5.91
N VAL A 23 -5.66 -29.28 -7.12
CA VAL A 23 -4.72 -28.81 -8.14
C VAL A 23 -4.15 -27.48 -7.68
N ASN A 24 -2.84 -27.32 -7.74
CA ASN A 24 -2.16 -26.08 -7.40
C ASN A 24 -1.43 -25.54 -8.63
N ILE A 25 -1.53 -24.24 -8.81
CA ILE A 25 -0.82 -23.51 -9.87
C ILE A 25 0.20 -22.61 -9.17
N GLY A 26 1.46 -22.66 -9.61
CA GLY A 26 2.53 -21.83 -9.07
C GLY A 26 3.09 -22.30 -7.72
N ARG A 27 2.62 -23.40 -7.17
CA ARG A 27 3.19 -23.97 -5.93
C ARG A 27 3.06 -25.48 -5.87
N ASN A 28 3.88 -26.12 -5.09
CA ASN A 28 3.74 -27.52 -4.77
C ASN A 28 2.92 -27.68 -3.46
N ALA A 29 1.87 -28.49 -3.51
CA ALA A 29 1.16 -28.95 -2.32
C ALA A 29 1.58 -30.37 -2.00
N GLU A 30 2.45 -30.55 -1.04
CA GLU A 30 2.95 -31.88 -0.65
C GLU A 30 1.95 -32.64 0.23
N THR A 31 1.12 -31.91 0.98
CA THR A 31 0.14 -32.51 1.90
C THR A 31 -1.20 -31.78 1.82
N HIS A 32 -2.26 -32.50 2.17
CA HIS A 32 -3.60 -31.93 2.25
C HIS A 32 -3.69 -30.85 3.33
N GLY A 33 -4.30 -29.71 3.00
CA GLY A 33 -4.44 -28.60 3.93
C GLY A 33 -3.13 -27.88 4.22
N GLN A 34 -2.15 -28.05 3.38
CA GLN A 34 -0.84 -27.49 3.59
C GLN A 34 -0.84 -25.99 3.50
N GLU A 35 -0.60 -25.39 4.62
CA GLU A 35 -0.45 -23.96 4.73
C GLU A 35 0.96 -23.48 4.45
N THR A 36 1.94 -24.34 4.42
CA THR A 36 3.37 -24.02 4.30
C THR A 36 4.03 -24.78 3.19
N SER A 37 3.74 -24.46 1.93
CA SER A 37 4.62 -24.92 0.86
C SER A 37 5.83 -23.99 0.77
N VAL A 38 7.01 -24.55 0.90
CA VAL A 38 8.27 -23.82 0.65
C VAL A 38 8.64 -23.76 -0.84
N TYR A 39 7.92 -24.52 -1.66
CA TYR A 39 8.13 -24.62 -3.09
C TYR A 39 7.11 -23.75 -3.83
N ILE A 40 7.43 -22.48 -3.98
CA ILE A 40 6.65 -21.50 -4.72
C ILE A 40 7.38 -21.19 -6.00
N CYS A 41 6.67 -21.15 -7.11
CA CYS A 41 7.20 -20.70 -8.38
C CYS A 41 7.32 -19.17 -8.36
N ASP A 42 8.53 -18.66 -8.46
CA ASP A 42 8.79 -17.22 -8.66
C ASP A 42 8.76 -16.93 -10.17
N ALA A 43 7.56 -16.85 -10.72
CA ALA A 43 7.35 -16.61 -12.15
C ALA A 43 6.04 -15.87 -12.39
N GLN A 44 5.98 -15.18 -13.50
CA GLN A 44 4.73 -14.69 -14.07
C GLN A 44 4.05 -15.85 -14.80
N MET A 45 2.75 -16.02 -14.58
CA MET A 45 1.94 -17.05 -15.23
C MET A 45 0.77 -16.39 -15.93
N ASP A 46 0.50 -16.86 -17.12
CA ASP A 46 -0.60 -16.42 -17.94
C ASP A 46 -1.10 -17.61 -18.79
N GLU A 47 -2.34 -17.56 -19.27
CA GLU A 47 -2.92 -18.55 -20.16
C GLU A 47 -2.74 -20.00 -19.65
N VAL A 48 -3.15 -20.27 -18.42
CA VAL A 48 -3.05 -21.61 -17.82
C VAL A 48 -4.25 -22.46 -18.19
N GLY A 49 -4.00 -23.57 -18.89
CA GLY A 49 -5.03 -24.50 -19.32
C GLY A 49 -4.89 -25.89 -18.72
N ILE A 50 -6.01 -26.50 -18.34
CA ILE A 50 -6.11 -27.91 -17.97
C ILE A 50 -7.00 -28.62 -18.98
N PHE A 51 -6.49 -29.68 -19.60
CA PHE A 51 -7.17 -30.42 -20.64
C PHE A 51 -7.42 -31.86 -20.18
N ALA A 52 -8.59 -32.37 -20.54
CA ALA A 52 -8.95 -33.79 -20.28
C ALA A 52 -8.31 -34.78 -21.25
N LYS A 53 -7.56 -34.29 -22.22
CA LYS A 53 -6.87 -35.08 -23.26
C LYS A 53 -5.41 -34.69 -23.37
N ALA A 54 -4.60 -35.61 -23.91
CA ALA A 54 -3.23 -35.28 -24.24
C ALA A 54 -3.20 -34.24 -25.36
N LEU A 55 -2.39 -33.20 -25.18
CA LEU A 55 -2.17 -32.17 -26.19
C LEU A 55 -1.11 -32.61 -27.18
N THR A 56 -1.30 -32.22 -28.43
CA THR A 56 -0.31 -32.32 -29.51
C THR A 56 0.31 -30.93 -29.73
N SER A 57 0.86 -30.66 -30.89
CA SER A 57 1.54 -29.39 -31.18
C SER A 57 0.64 -28.14 -31.23
N SER A 58 -0.67 -28.32 -31.17
CA SER A 58 -1.65 -27.22 -31.12
C SER A 58 -2.70 -27.50 -30.06
N PHE A 59 -3.12 -26.46 -29.37
CA PHE A 59 -4.25 -26.52 -28.44
C PHE A 59 -5.17 -25.32 -28.69
N HIS A 60 -6.39 -25.45 -28.28
CA HIS A 60 -7.41 -24.41 -28.37
C HIS A 60 -8.00 -24.19 -26.99
N PRO A 61 -8.03 -22.95 -26.50
CA PRO A 61 -8.58 -22.62 -25.16
C PRO A 61 -9.98 -23.18 -24.93
N GLU A 62 -10.83 -23.17 -25.93
CA GLU A 62 -12.20 -23.69 -25.90
C GLU A 62 -12.30 -25.21 -25.65
N GLU A 63 -11.22 -25.93 -25.80
CA GLU A 63 -11.16 -27.39 -25.55
C GLU A 63 -10.66 -27.68 -24.11
N ALA A 64 -10.28 -26.68 -23.35
CA ALA A 64 -9.81 -26.84 -21.98
C ALA A 64 -10.96 -27.18 -21.03
N ALA A 65 -10.70 -28.08 -20.10
CA ALA A 65 -11.58 -28.32 -18.97
C ALA A 65 -11.57 -27.13 -17.98
N LEU A 66 -10.46 -26.44 -17.94
CA LEU A 66 -10.26 -25.18 -17.24
C LEU A 66 -9.31 -24.32 -18.06
N TRP A 67 -9.66 -23.07 -18.27
CA TRP A 67 -8.80 -22.05 -18.85
C TRP A 67 -8.78 -20.81 -17.99
N LEU A 68 -7.61 -20.30 -17.68
CA LEU A 68 -7.38 -19.09 -16.90
C LEU A 68 -6.53 -18.15 -17.76
N ASP A 69 -7.15 -17.10 -18.27
CA ASP A 69 -6.51 -16.06 -19.08
C ASP A 69 -6.03 -14.87 -18.29
N PHE A 70 -6.43 -14.79 -17.01
CA PHE A 70 -6.09 -13.73 -16.07
C PHE A 70 -6.43 -12.30 -16.53
N GLU A 71 -7.19 -12.17 -17.63
CA GLU A 71 -7.61 -10.89 -18.20
C GLU A 71 -8.86 -10.32 -17.51
N GLN A 72 -9.62 -11.17 -16.83
CA GLN A 72 -10.83 -10.77 -16.12
C GLN A 72 -10.61 -10.74 -14.61
N GLU A 73 -10.90 -9.59 -14.01
CA GLU A 73 -11.10 -9.54 -12.57
C GLU A 73 -12.29 -10.43 -12.21
N THR A 74 -12.04 -11.50 -11.48
CA THR A 74 -13.12 -12.30 -10.94
C THR A 74 -13.81 -11.50 -9.83
N GLU A 75 -15.14 -11.38 -9.90
CA GLU A 75 -15.98 -10.59 -8.99
C GLU A 75 -15.70 -10.82 -7.50
N ASN A 76 -15.08 -11.91 -7.14
CA ASN A 76 -14.81 -12.29 -5.76
C ASN A 76 -13.33 -12.43 -5.44
N GLY A 77 -12.45 -11.98 -6.32
CA GLY A 77 -11.00 -12.05 -6.08
C GLY A 77 -10.51 -13.45 -5.70
N THR A 78 -11.26 -14.48 -6.07
CA THR A 78 -11.04 -15.86 -5.64
C THR A 78 -9.68 -16.37 -6.05
N PHE A 79 -9.14 -15.80 -7.08
CA PHE A 79 -7.80 -16.10 -7.55
C PHE A 79 -6.75 -15.79 -6.47
N TYR A 80 -6.90 -14.67 -5.77
CA TYR A 80 -5.99 -14.27 -4.69
C TYR A 80 -6.29 -14.98 -3.37
N SER A 81 -7.50 -15.44 -3.17
CA SER A 81 -7.89 -16.06 -1.92
C SER A 81 -7.49 -17.53 -1.81
N TYR A 82 -7.21 -18.20 -2.91
CA TYR A 82 -6.81 -19.60 -2.90
C TYR A 82 -5.35 -19.79 -2.52
N GLY A 83 -5.14 -20.18 -1.30
CA GLY A 83 -3.86 -20.62 -0.78
C GLY A 83 -2.80 -19.54 -0.65
N ILE A 84 -2.82 -18.54 -1.50
CA ILE A 84 -1.95 -17.37 -1.38
C ILE A 84 -2.74 -16.22 -0.73
N GLY A 85 -4.00 -16.04 -1.08
CA GLY A 85 -4.83 -14.98 -0.52
C GLY A 85 -4.97 -15.05 0.99
N ALA A 86 -5.03 -16.25 1.57
CA ALA A 86 -4.96 -16.42 3.01
C ALA A 86 -3.59 -15.99 3.59
N ARG A 87 -2.62 -15.66 2.76
CA ARG A 87 -1.24 -15.36 3.13
C ARG A 87 -0.57 -14.30 2.27
N THR A 88 -1.32 -13.41 1.68
CA THR A 88 -0.76 -12.18 1.18
C THR A 88 -0.36 -11.34 2.38
N TYR A 89 0.78 -11.69 2.94
CA TYR A 89 1.44 -10.88 3.94
C TYR A 89 2.05 -9.69 3.24
N GLY A 90 1.54 -8.53 3.49
CA GLY A 90 2.08 -7.32 2.95
C GLY A 90 1.08 -6.19 3.03
N SER A 91 1.57 -5.01 2.89
CA SER A 91 0.79 -3.77 2.89
C SER A 91 0.17 -3.45 1.52
N ILE A 92 0.44 -4.30 0.52
CA ILE A 92 -0.01 -4.13 -0.87
C ILE A 92 -0.48 -5.49 -1.37
N TRP A 93 -1.66 -5.52 -2.00
CA TRP A 93 -2.18 -6.69 -2.69
C TRP A 93 -1.39 -6.98 -3.99
N PRO A 94 -1.46 -8.21 -4.53
CA PRO A 94 -0.80 -8.55 -5.80
C PRO A 94 -1.21 -7.67 -6.99
N ASP A 95 -2.44 -7.17 -7.01
CA ASP A 95 -2.96 -6.20 -7.98
C ASP A 95 -2.46 -4.76 -7.75
N ARG A 96 -1.55 -4.57 -6.77
CA ARG A 96 -1.00 -3.28 -6.33
C ARG A 96 -1.98 -2.37 -5.59
N SER A 97 -3.16 -2.83 -5.27
CA SER A 97 -4.05 -2.08 -4.39
C SER A 97 -3.48 -2.01 -2.96
N VAL A 98 -3.73 -0.90 -2.30
CA VAL A 98 -3.13 -0.56 -1.00
C VAL A 98 -4.00 -1.14 0.12
N GLN A 99 -3.39 -1.90 1.03
CA GLN A 99 -4.05 -2.35 2.25
C GLN A 99 -4.02 -1.26 3.34
N PRO A 100 -4.90 -1.33 4.34
CA PRO A 100 -4.92 -0.36 5.44
C PRO A 100 -3.58 -0.20 6.15
N GLU A 101 -2.80 -1.27 6.27
CA GLU A 101 -1.48 -1.28 6.90
C GLU A 101 -0.48 -0.37 6.18
N MET A 102 -0.64 -0.18 4.88
CA MET A 102 0.23 0.72 4.11
C MET A 102 0.07 2.17 4.53
N TRP A 103 -1.14 2.58 4.90
CA TRP A 103 -1.36 3.93 5.43
C TRP A 103 -0.67 4.11 6.78
N GLN A 104 -0.69 3.08 7.63
CA GLN A 104 0.05 3.12 8.90
C GLN A 104 1.56 3.13 8.66
N MET A 105 2.07 2.36 7.69
CA MET A 105 3.48 2.40 7.29
C MET A 105 3.85 3.79 6.77
N LYS A 106 3.01 4.39 5.93
CA LYS A 106 3.22 5.76 5.44
C LYS A 106 3.27 6.75 6.61
N LYS A 107 2.36 6.63 7.58
CA LYS A 107 2.33 7.49 8.77
C LYS A 107 3.59 7.36 9.62
N THR A 108 4.01 6.15 9.94
CA THR A 108 5.20 5.91 10.75
C THR A 108 6.52 6.25 10.05
N GLY A 109 6.55 6.10 8.72
CA GLY A 109 7.70 6.40 7.87
C GLY A 109 7.82 7.87 7.44
N GLN A 110 6.98 8.77 7.92
CA GLN A 110 6.98 10.18 7.53
C GLN A 110 8.37 10.83 7.74
N PRO A 111 8.83 11.62 6.76
CA PRO A 111 10.12 12.31 6.86
C PRO A 111 10.10 13.50 7.84
N LEU A 112 8.93 14.02 8.14
CA LEU A 112 8.70 15.07 9.11
C LEU A 112 7.69 14.58 10.14
N SER A 113 7.86 14.94 11.40
CA SER A 113 6.84 14.77 12.43
C SER A 113 6.58 16.08 13.15
N PHE A 114 5.35 16.26 13.60
CA PHE A 114 4.91 17.44 14.32
C PHE A 114 4.30 17.00 15.64
N SER A 115 4.57 17.75 16.68
CA SER A 115 3.93 17.55 17.98
C SER A 115 3.62 18.89 18.62
N MET A 116 2.55 18.97 19.41
CA MET A 116 2.19 20.18 20.11
C MET A 116 3.19 20.43 21.25
N SER A 117 3.80 21.61 21.27
CA SER A 117 4.70 22.04 22.34
C SER A 117 3.99 23.02 23.29
N ASP A 118 3.34 24.03 22.75
CA ASP A 118 2.55 24.99 23.53
C ASP A 118 1.26 25.35 22.79
N VAL A 119 0.14 24.87 23.32
CA VAL A 119 -1.18 25.12 22.76
C VAL A 119 -1.60 26.58 22.87
N THR A 120 -1.21 27.24 23.95
CA THR A 120 -1.62 28.62 24.23
C THR A 120 -0.99 29.58 23.25
N GLU A 121 0.29 29.37 22.98
CA GLU A 121 1.09 30.20 22.07
C GLU A 121 1.07 29.67 20.63
N GLY A 122 0.42 28.52 20.37
CA GLY A 122 0.40 27.93 19.02
C GLY A 122 1.77 27.43 18.56
N VAL A 123 2.58 26.94 19.50
CA VAL A 123 3.92 26.45 19.20
C VAL A 123 3.90 24.94 18.98
N VAL A 124 4.42 24.53 17.83
CA VAL A 124 4.56 23.14 17.41
C VAL A 124 6.04 22.81 17.29
N GLU A 125 6.44 21.67 17.79
CA GLU A 125 7.77 21.12 17.55
C GLU A 125 7.76 20.37 16.22
N LEU A 126 8.60 20.79 15.28
CA LEU A 126 8.91 20.07 14.06
C LEU A 126 10.18 19.26 14.27
N TRP A 127 10.12 17.97 13.98
CA TRP A 127 11.30 17.12 13.85
C TRP A 127 11.51 16.73 12.39
N ASN A 128 12.61 17.15 11.78
CA ASN A 128 13.05 16.71 10.48
C ASN A 128 13.83 15.38 10.62
N ARG A 129 13.17 14.28 10.27
CA ARG A 129 13.71 12.91 10.36
C ARG A 129 14.55 12.51 9.14
N ASN A 130 14.60 13.34 8.10
CA ASN A 130 15.47 13.09 6.96
C ASN A 130 16.94 13.10 7.39
N HIS A 131 17.73 12.19 6.82
CA HIS A 131 19.17 12.13 7.07
C HIS A 131 19.97 13.18 6.28
N TYR A 132 19.50 13.54 5.08
CA TYR A 132 20.23 14.39 4.15
C TYR A 132 19.42 15.53 3.53
N THR A 133 18.12 15.61 3.83
CA THR A 133 17.21 16.53 3.19
C THR A 133 16.72 17.59 4.17
N ASN A 134 16.91 18.86 3.81
CA ASN A 134 16.37 20.00 4.57
C ASN A 134 14.85 20.09 4.41
N ALA A 135 14.14 20.53 5.45
CA ALA A 135 12.69 20.68 5.43
C ALA A 135 12.19 21.70 4.39
N SER A 136 13.04 22.61 3.94
CA SER A 136 12.72 23.56 2.86
C SER A 136 12.33 22.93 1.52
N ARG A 137 12.60 21.61 1.34
CA ARG A 137 12.15 20.83 0.18
C ARG A 137 10.63 20.70 0.11
N TYR A 138 9.95 20.79 1.24
CA TYR A 138 8.51 20.61 1.35
C TYR A 138 7.78 21.95 1.48
N ALA A 139 6.57 22.02 0.94
CA ALA A 139 5.62 23.07 1.28
C ALA A 139 4.82 22.60 2.49
N ILE A 140 4.78 23.42 3.53
CA ILE A 140 4.05 23.10 4.75
C ILE A 140 2.82 23.98 4.79
N ARG A 141 1.66 23.37 4.91
CA ARG A 141 0.37 24.04 5.12
C ARG A 141 -0.19 23.67 6.47
N TRP A 142 -0.84 24.62 7.11
CA TRP A 142 -1.61 24.38 8.32
C TRP A 142 -3.08 24.76 8.12
N GLU A 143 -3.97 24.06 8.80
CA GLU A 143 -5.40 24.32 8.83
C GLU A 143 -5.91 24.21 10.26
N LEU A 144 -6.59 25.24 10.74
CA LEU A 144 -7.35 25.18 11.98
C LEU A 144 -8.78 24.77 11.65
N LYS A 145 -9.23 23.68 12.24
CA LYS A 145 -10.56 23.13 12.04
C LYS A 145 -11.42 23.29 13.29
N GLU A 146 -12.70 23.56 13.06
CA GLU A 146 -13.80 23.44 13.99
C GLU A 146 -14.64 22.26 13.52
N ASP A 147 -14.64 21.16 14.24
CA ASP A 147 -15.08 19.85 13.75
C ASP A 147 -14.39 19.53 12.39
N ASP A 148 -15.18 19.33 11.33
CA ASP A 148 -14.64 19.07 9.98
C ASP A 148 -14.44 20.33 9.13
N LYS A 149 -14.81 21.52 9.65
CA LYS A 149 -14.75 22.77 8.90
C LYS A 149 -13.44 23.50 9.11
N VAL A 150 -12.71 23.77 8.02
CA VAL A 150 -11.55 24.66 8.06
C VAL A 150 -12.01 26.09 8.30
N ILE A 151 -11.54 26.70 9.41
CA ILE A 151 -11.88 28.09 9.79
C ILE A 151 -10.73 29.06 9.59
N GLN A 152 -9.48 28.57 9.62
CA GLN A 152 -8.29 29.33 9.27
C GLN A 152 -7.29 28.41 8.57
N SER A 153 -6.44 28.95 7.74
CA SER A 153 -5.36 28.20 7.09
C SER A 153 -4.23 29.14 6.68
N GLY A 154 -3.06 28.56 6.41
CA GLY A 154 -1.91 29.30 5.92
C GLY A 154 -0.75 28.37 5.56
N ASP A 155 0.32 28.98 5.06
CA ASP A 155 1.54 28.28 4.70
C ASP A 155 2.68 28.66 5.63
N LEU A 156 3.62 27.71 5.80
CA LEU A 156 4.83 27.92 6.59
C LEU A 156 6.06 27.69 5.72
N ALA A 157 7.03 28.56 5.84
CA ALA A 157 8.34 28.39 5.23
C ALA A 157 9.32 27.88 6.30
N LEU A 158 9.70 26.62 6.20
CA LEU A 158 10.59 25.96 7.13
C LEU A 158 11.91 25.61 6.45
N SER A 159 12.99 25.64 7.24
CA SER A 159 14.34 25.31 6.76
C SER A 159 15.12 24.45 7.76
N THR A 160 14.40 23.67 8.54
CA THR A 160 14.98 22.78 9.56
C THR A 160 15.98 21.80 8.94
N ALA A 161 17.16 21.78 9.48
CA ALA A 161 18.25 20.91 8.99
C ALA A 161 17.89 19.42 9.16
N PRO A 162 18.57 18.51 8.43
CA PRO A 162 18.42 17.07 8.64
C PRO A 162 18.70 16.68 10.10
N LEU A 163 17.94 15.71 10.61
CA LEU A 163 18.04 15.16 11.97
C LEU A 163 17.95 16.22 13.09
N SER A 164 17.27 17.33 12.82
CA SER A 164 17.15 18.46 13.75
C SER A 164 15.69 18.72 14.10
N GLN A 165 15.50 19.34 15.25
CA GLN A 165 14.20 19.82 15.76
C GLN A 165 14.16 21.34 15.75
N GLU A 166 12.98 21.89 15.59
CA GLU A 166 12.72 23.34 15.59
C GLU A 166 11.34 23.61 16.19
N LEU A 167 11.25 24.63 17.03
CA LEU A 167 9.98 25.14 17.50
C LEU A 167 9.42 26.14 16.50
N VAL A 168 8.23 25.87 15.99
CA VAL A 168 7.57 26.62 14.95
C VAL A 168 6.29 27.24 15.52
N HIS A 169 6.15 28.55 15.39
CA HIS A 169 4.92 29.24 15.75
C HIS A 169 3.94 29.20 14.57
N ILE A 170 2.75 28.66 14.82
CA ILE A 170 1.64 28.63 13.87
C ILE A 170 0.80 29.88 14.07
N PRO A 171 0.65 30.75 13.07
CA PRO A 171 0.04 32.07 13.25
C PRO A 171 -1.49 32.04 13.21
N TYR A 172 -2.11 31.03 13.83
CA TYR A 172 -3.56 31.02 13.97
C TYR A 172 -4.01 31.96 15.12
N LYS A 173 -5.26 32.38 15.06
CA LYS A 173 -5.91 33.11 16.13
C LYS A 173 -6.95 32.21 16.78
N LYS A 174 -6.96 32.14 18.11
CA LYS A 174 -7.99 31.40 18.83
C LYS A 174 -9.36 31.98 18.49
N PRO A 175 -10.27 31.17 17.95
CA PRO A 175 -11.62 31.62 17.58
C PRO A 175 -12.48 31.84 18.81
N ALA A 176 -13.67 32.47 18.62
CA ALA A 176 -14.72 32.40 19.63
C ALA A 176 -15.18 30.94 19.72
N LEU A 177 -15.06 30.35 20.91
CA LEU A 177 -15.39 28.95 21.11
C LEU A 177 -16.90 28.75 21.11
N ILE A 178 -17.35 27.65 20.52
CA ILE A 178 -18.74 27.22 20.49
C ILE A 178 -18.88 25.97 21.37
N PRO A 179 -19.84 25.94 22.33
CA PRO A 179 -20.06 24.78 23.17
C PRO A 179 -20.28 23.48 22.38
N GLY A 180 -19.59 22.42 22.75
CA GLY A 180 -19.70 21.10 22.11
C GLY A 180 -18.97 20.95 20.79
N LYS A 181 -18.15 21.94 20.36
CA LYS A 181 -17.30 21.84 19.20
C LYS A 181 -15.88 21.39 19.56
N GLU A 182 -15.27 20.63 18.67
CA GLU A 182 -13.87 20.22 18.74
C GLU A 182 -13.01 21.09 17.84
N TYR A 183 -11.81 21.39 18.31
CA TYR A 183 -10.85 22.18 17.56
C TYR A 183 -9.57 21.38 17.32
N ARG A 184 -9.12 21.36 16.05
CA ARG A 184 -7.95 20.61 15.66
C ARG A 184 -7.06 21.43 14.73
N LEU A 185 -5.76 21.26 14.91
CA LEU A 185 -4.75 21.83 14.01
C LEU A 185 -4.22 20.71 13.12
N MET A 186 -4.46 20.85 11.81
CA MET A 186 -3.91 19.98 10.79
C MET A 186 -2.64 20.60 10.22
N LEU A 187 -1.62 19.78 10.04
CA LEU A 187 -0.36 20.14 9.39
C LEU A 187 -0.12 19.18 8.23
N HIS A 188 0.21 19.72 7.07
CA HIS A 188 0.45 18.97 5.84
C HIS A 188 1.80 19.36 5.26
N ALA A 189 2.61 18.37 4.91
CA ALA A 189 3.85 18.56 4.18
C ALA A 189 3.74 17.90 2.81
N VAL A 190 3.92 18.68 1.76
CA VAL A 190 3.82 18.21 0.38
C VAL A 190 5.10 18.51 -0.41
N LEU A 191 5.36 17.73 -1.45
CA LEU A 191 6.46 17.99 -2.37
C LEU A 191 6.25 19.31 -3.12
N LYS A 192 7.26 20.18 -3.16
CA LYS A 192 7.25 21.44 -3.93
C LYS A 192 7.45 21.21 -5.42
N LYS A 193 8.13 20.13 -5.81
CA LYS A 193 8.52 19.83 -7.19
C LYS A 193 8.26 18.36 -7.50
N ASP A 194 8.20 18.05 -8.79
CA ASP A 194 8.20 16.66 -9.27
C ASP A 194 9.49 15.94 -8.83
N GLU A 195 9.31 14.73 -8.37
CA GLU A 195 10.37 13.79 -8.05
C GLU A 195 10.23 12.54 -8.94
N LEU A 196 11.24 11.67 -8.97
CA LEU A 196 11.19 10.43 -9.75
C LEU A 196 10.03 9.52 -9.35
N TRP A 197 9.61 9.57 -8.09
CA TRP A 197 8.64 8.67 -7.48
C TRP A 197 7.27 9.30 -7.22
N ALA A 198 7.14 10.65 -7.25
CA ALA A 198 5.86 11.32 -7.05
C ALA A 198 5.86 12.73 -7.65
N LYS A 199 4.68 13.25 -7.97
CA LYS A 199 4.48 14.60 -8.48
C LYS A 199 4.47 15.65 -7.38
N ALA A 200 4.74 16.89 -7.76
CA ALA A 200 4.52 18.05 -6.89
C ALA A 200 3.11 18.02 -6.30
N GLY A 201 2.99 18.40 -5.03
CA GLY A 201 1.74 18.28 -4.27
C GLY A 201 1.51 16.94 -3.59
N HIS A 202 2.34 15.92 -3.86
CA HIS A 202 2.23 14.65 -3.13
C HIS A 202 2.50 14.86 -1.64
N GLU A 203 1.56 14.42 -0.79
CA GLU A 203 1.68 14.53 0.66
C GLU A 203 2.65 13.48 1.21
N VAL A 204 3.69 13.95 1.88
CA VAL A 204 4.75 13.13 2.47
C VAL A 204 4.64 12.99 3.99
N ALA A 205 3.97 13.95 4.62
CA ALA A 205 3.71 13.93 6.06
C ALA A 205 2.46 14.73 6.39
N TRP A 206 1.74 14.29 7.40
CA TRP A 206 0.61 15.01 7.98
C TRP A 206 0.53 14.76 9.48
N GLU A 207 -0.05 15.70 10.21
CA GLU A 207 -0.36 15.53 11.62
C GLU A 207 -1.67 16.23 11.97
N GLU A 208 -2.45 15.58 12.81
CA GLU A 208 -3.63 16.14 13.44
C GLU A 208 -3.36 16.33 14.92
N LEU A 209 -3.39 17.57 15.38
CA LEU A 209 -3.12 17.94 16.75
C LEU A 209 -4.41 18.47 17.37
N GLU A 210 -4.89 17.77 18.39
CA GLU A 210 -6.07 18.18 19.13
C GLU A 210 -5.75 19.43 19.98
N LEU A 211 -6.63 20.43 19.89
CA LEU A 211 -6.55 21.65 20.69
C LEU A 211 -7.53 21.53 21.86
N PRO A 212 -7.07 21.52 23.10
CA PRO A 212 -7.91 21.31 24.27
C PRO A 212 -8.76 22.56 24.59
N TRP A 213 -9.43 23.08 23.59
CA TRP A 213 -10.32 24.21 23.70
C TRP A 213 -11.76 23.75 23.85
N SER A 214 -12.32 23.92 25.02
CA SER A 214 -13.72 23.61 25.30
C SER A 214 -14.38 24.76 26.08
N LEU A 215 -15.70 24.87 25.96
CA LEU A 215 -16.57 25.67 26.78
C LEU A 215 -17.52 24.76 27.55
#